data_4595a0c4210aca63c41d7611cc8415f2
#
_entry.id   4595a0c4210aca63c41d7611cc8415f2
#
_cell.length_a   1.000
_cell.length_b   1.000
_cell.length_c   1.000
_cell.angle_alpha   90.00
_cell.angle_beta   90.00
_cell.angle_gamma   90.00
#
_symmetry.space_group_name_H-M   'P 1'
#
loop_
_entity.id
_entity.type
_entity.pdbx_description
1 polymer ?
#
loop_
_entity_poly.entity_id
_entity_poly.type
_entity_poly.pdbx_seq_one_letter_code
_entity_poly.pdbx_strand_id
1 'polypeptide(L)'
;MTTSPSGETIRYDNGQWHIPAQPCIGCISGDGIGPEIMQAARRVWDVAIARSYGDVRRIHWVELPLGEDAFAQYGTYYPDSTRDALRKLRIAIKGPFTTPVGGGFRSLNVSLRQTLDLYACVRPVRYYPGVPSPMLRPEEVDVVIYRENTEDVYAGIEYAAGSEENRKLADFLRRELGAHFFEGAGLGIKPISEYGSKRLVRMAIEHAITHKRKSVTLVHKGNIMKYTEGAFRTWGYEVARDEYPAQTISEKEVDEKHGGVVPDGKIVIKDRIADAMFQQMLLRPAEYDVIATPNLNGDYLSDALAAQVGGIGIAPGANIGEGLAIFEATHGSAPKHAGQNRVNPSSVLLSGVMMLEYIGWQEAADIINRAFTAVIADKTVTYDFARLMTGATEVTTSAFADALIAKING
;
A
#
# COMPACT_ATOMS: atom_id res chain seq x y z
N MET A 1 14.21 24.44 19.30
CA MET A 1 14.19 23.51 20.43
C MET A 1 12.89 22.71 20.34
N THR A 2 12.94 21.52 19.78
CA THR A 2 11.77 20.61 19.77
C THR A 2 11.66 20.02 21.16
N THR A 3 10.63 20.39 21.90
CA THR A 3 10.26 19.69 23.13
C THR A 3 10.14 18.20 22.79
N SER A 4 10.86 17.34 23.53
CA SER A 4 10.70 15.89 23.43
C SER A 4 9.22 15.57 23.57
N PRO A 5 8.61 14.81 22.66
CA PRO A 5 7.22 14.42 22.81
C PRO A 5 7.07 13.64 24.10
N SER A 6 5.99 13.91 24.83
CA SER A 6 5.70 13.24 26.11
C SER A 6 5.35 11.75 25.95
N GLY A 7 5.35 11.21 24.73
CA GLY A 7 5.03 9.82 24.41
C GLY A 7 6.23 8.87 24.48
N GLU A 8 5.93 7.59 24.39
CA GLU A 8 6.88 6.49 24.48
C GLU A 8 7.29 5.97 23.11
N THR A 9 8.52 5.45 23.01
CA THR A 9 9.04 4.88 21.76
C THR A 9 8.53 3.46 21.54
N ILE A 10 8.03 3.18 20.36
CA ILE A 10 7.69 1.81 19.91
C ILE A 10 8.98 1.00 19.76
N ARG A 11 8.97 -0.26 20.19
CA ARG A 11 10.08 -1.19 20.03
C ARG A 11 9.69 -2.40 19.20
N TYR A 12 10.69 -2.97 18.52
CA TYR A 12 10.58 -4.21 17.77
C TYR A 12 11.78 -5.08 18.11
N ASP A 13 11.55 -6.18 18.80
CA ASP A 13 12.58 -7.06 19.31
C ASP A 13 12.20 -8.52 19.02
N ASN A 14 13.12 -9.28 18.43
CA ASN A 14 12.92 -10.71 18.12
C ASN A 14 11.62 -11.00 17.32
N GLY A 15 11.32 -10.18 16.32
CA GLY A 15 10.12 -10.35 15.50
C GLY A 15 8.81 -9.88 16.15
N GLN A 16 8.86 -9.28 17.34
CA GLN A 16 7.69 -8.85 18.07
C GLN A 16 7.62 -7.33 18.28
N TRP A 17 6.44 -6.79 18.08
CA TRP A 17 6.12 -5.40 18.36
C TRP A 17 5.77 -5.17 19.82
N HIS A 18 6.37 -4.15 20.43
CA HIS A 18 6.02 -3.65 21.76
C HIS A 18 5.45 -2.24 21.60
N ILE A 19 4.12 -2.17 21.58
CA ILE A 19 3.38 -0.92 21.41
C ILE A 19 2.98 -0.38 22.78
N PRO A 20 3.51 0.78 23.21
CA PRO A 20 3.09 1.39 24.47
C PRO A 20 1.70 1.98 24.37
N ALA A 21 1.10 2.32 25.50
CA ALA A 21 -0.23 2.94 25.55
C ALA A 21 -0.26 4.35 24.93
N GLN A 22 0.88 5.05 24.97
CA GLN A 22 1.03 6.40 24.42
C GLN A 22 2.22 6.49 23.47
N PRO A 23 2.16 5.82 22.28
CA PRO A 23 3.27 5.76 21.36
C PRO A 23 3.55 7.09 20.67
N CYS A 24 4.83 7.33 20.38
CA CYS A 24 5.24 8.33 19.40
C CYS A 24 5.14 7.74 18.00
N ILE A 25 4.34 8.35 17.12
CA ILE A 25 4.16 7.95 15.72
C ILE A 25 4.55 9.11 14.81
N GLY A 26 5.33 8.83 13.77
CA GLY A 26 5.71 9.84 12.78
C GLY A 26 4.51 10.30 11.95
N CYS A 27 4.39 11.61 11.74
CA CYS A 27 3.39 12.22 10.88
C CYS A 27 4.08 13.05 9.80
N ILE A 28 3.81 12.75 8.54
CA ILE A 28 4.33 13.48 7.39
C ILE A 28 3.12 13.98 6.60
N SER A 29 2.89 15.29 6.60
CA SER A 29 1.71 15.87 5.94
C SER A 29 1.69 15.62 4.43
N GLY A 30 2.86 15.57 3.78
CA GLY A 30 2.96 15.44 2.32
C GLY A 30 2.76 16.77 1.59
N ASP A 31 2.76 16.69 0.26
CA ASP A 31 2.66 17.84 -0.64
C ASP A 31 1.22 18.07 -1.13
N GLY A 32 0.98 19.25 -1.68
CA GLY A 32 -0.28 19.60 -2.35
C GLY A 32 -1.49 19.48 -1.42
N ILE A 33 -2.40 18.51 -1.69
CA ILE A 33 -3.59 18.26 -0.83
C ILE A 33 -3.23 17.57 0.50
N GLY A 34 -1.99 17.12 0.68
CA GLY A 34 -1.54 16.33 1.83
C GLY A 34 -1.89 16.96 3.18
N PRO A 35 -1.54 18.25 3.44
CA PRO A 35 -1.82 18.89 4.73
C PRO A 35 -3.30 18.90 5.11
N GLU A 36 -4.20 19.22 4.17
CA GLU A 36 -5.63 19.29 4.47
C GLU A 36 -6.27 17.93 4.75
N ILE A 37 -5.89 16.89 3.98
CA ILE A 37 -6.41 15.52 4.22
C ILE A 37 -5.84 14.90 5.49
N MET A 38 -4.57 15.15 5.80
CA MET A 38 -3.93 14.69 7.03
C MET A 38 -4.56 15.34 8.27
N GLN A 39 -4.80 16.63 8.23
CA GLN A 39 -5.47 17.35 9.32
C GLN A 39 -6.89 16.78 9.56
N ALA A 40 -7.66 16.55 8.49
CA ALA A 40 -9.00 15.98 8.57
C ALA A 40 -8.98 14.57 9.16
N ALA A 41 -8.12 13.70 8.66
CA ALA A 41 -7.99 12.32 9.12
C ALA A 41 -7.52 12.21 10.57
N ARG A 42 -6.54 13.02 10.95
CA ARG A 42 -5.99 13.03 12.32
C ARG A 42 -7.04 13.38 13.38
N ARG A 43 -7.93 14.34 13.09
CA ARG A 43 -9.06 14.67 13.98
C ARG A 43 -9.96 13.46 14.21
N VAL A 44 -10.22 12.67 13.17
CA VAL A 44 -11.07 11.48 13.26
C VAL A 44 -10.36 10.39 14.08
N TRP A 45 -9.07 10.12 13.83
CA TRP A 45 -8.31 9.12 14.60
C TRP A 45 -8.24 9.48 16.08
N ASP A 46 -7.91 10.73 16.41
CA ASP A 46 -7.79 11.17 17.81
C ASP A 46 -9.12 11.02 18.56
N VAL A 47 -10.24 11.38 17.93
CA VAL A 47 -11.58 11.19 18.54
C VAL A 47 -11.94 9.71 18.68
N ALA A 48 -11.66 8.88 17.67
CA ALA A 48 -11.93 7.44 17.74
C ALA A 48 -11.12 6.74 18.84
N ILE A 49 -9.85 7.10 18.99
CA ILE A 49 -8.98 6.59 20.06
C ILE A 49 -9.52 7.00 21.42
N ALA A 50 -9.83 8.29 21.62
CA ALA A 50 -10.37 8.80 22.87
C ALA A 50 -11.72 8.13 23.21
N ARG A 51 -12.59 7.93 22.21
CA ARG A 51 -13.89 7.25 22.39
C ARG A 51 -13.75 5.79 22.78
N SER A 52 -12.74 5.09 22.23
CA SER A 52 -12.51 3.66 22.46
C SER A 52 -11.77 3.39 23.76
N TYR A 53 -10.84 4.26 24.17
CA TYR A 53 -9.89 3.98 25.24
C TYR A 53 -9.81 5.07 26.34
N GLY A 54 -10.58 6.15 26.21
CA GLY A 54 -10.49 7.28 27.12
C GLY A 54 -9.09 7.92 27.10
N ASP A 55 -8.59 8.26 28.29
CA ASP A 55 -7.25 8.83 28.45
C ASP A 55 -6.13 7.77 28.56
N VAL A 56 -6.47 6.48 28.49
CA VAL A 56 -5.49 5.39 28.63
C VAL A 56 -4.57 5.30 27.41
N ARG A 57 -5.16 5.42 26.21
CA ARG A 57 -4.39 5.36 24.96
C ARG A 57 -4.47 6.69 24.19
N ARG A 58 -3.32 7.12 23.70
CA ARG A 58 -3.20 8.35 22.88
C ARG A 58 -1.98 8.26 21.99
N ILE A 59 -2.07 8.75 20.74
CA ILE A 59 -0.90 8.89 19.87
C ILE A 59 -0.25 10.25 20.10
N HIS A 60 1.07 10.26 20.30
CA HIS A 60 1.89 11.45 20.26
C HIS A 60 2.48 11.61 18.85
N TRP A 61 1.85 12.48 18.06
CA TRP A 61 2.26 12.75 16.70
C TRP A 61 3.58 13.51 16.65
N VAL A 62 4.56 12.97 15.92
CA VAL A 62 5.86 13.59 15.69
C VAL A 62 5.90 14.07 14.24
N GLU A 63 5.79 15.39 14.04
CA GLU A 63 5.85 15.96 12.70
C GLU A 63 7.26 15.79 12.10
N LEU A 64 7.31 15.24 10.90
CA LEU A 64 8.54 14.95 10.19
C LEU A 64 8.54 15.68 8.83
N PRO A 65 9.52 16.56 8.58
CA PRO A 65 9.62 17.25 7.31
C PRO A 65 10.08 16.28 6.20
N LEU A 66 9.31 16.21 5.12
CA LEU A 66 9.62 15.45 3.91
C LEU A 66 8.83 16.05 2.73
N GLY A 67 9.40 16.05 1.54
CA GLY A 67 8.77 16.67 0.37
C GLY A 67 9.10 18.15 0.21
N GLU A 68 8.15 18.93 -0.30
CA GLU A 68 8.33 20.37 -0.58
C GLU A 68 8.65 21.19 0.69
N ASP A 69 8.01 20.88 1.81
CA ASP A 69 8.27 21.52 3.10
C ASP A 69 9.72 21.28 3.58
N ALA A 70 10.23 20.07 3.42
CA ALA A 70 11.60 19.75 3.75
C ALA A 70 12.58 20.49 2.83
N PHE A 71 12.28 20.58 1.55
CA PHE A 71 13.11 21.32 0.60
C PHE A 71 13.16 22.82 0.93
N ALA A 72 12.03 23.41 1.27
CA ALA A 72 11.97 24.81 1.67
C ALA A 72 12.77 25.10 2.95
N GLN A 73 12.80 24.16 3.90
CA GLN A 73 13.45 24.32 5.18
C GLN A 73 14.94 23.93 5.19
N TYR A 74 15.31 22.87 4.45
CA TYR A 74 16.64 22.24 4.53
C TYR A 74 17.39 22.17 3.19
N GLY A 75 16.76 22.59 2.08
CA GLY A 75 17.36 22.49 0.73
C GLY A 75 17.41 21.05 0.18
N THR A 76 16.76 20.11 0.84
CA THR A 76 16.62 18.70 0.38
C THR A 76 15.23 18.18 0.64
N TYR A 77 14.69 17.41 -0.32
CA TYR A 77 13.36 16.80 -0.19
C TYR A 77 13.31 15.66 0.84
N TYR A 78 14.45 15.04 1.15
CA TYR A 78 14.55 13.93 2.10
C TYR A 78 15.76 14.11 3.02
N PRO A 79 15.62 14.87 4.12
CA PRO A 79 16.68 15.06 5.10
C PRO A 79 17.10 13.76 5.79
N ASP A 80 18.38 13.61 6.07
CA ASP A 80 18.91 12.48 6.84
C ASP A 80 18.30 12.42 8.24
N SER A 81 18.04 13.55 8.86
CA SER A 81 17.37 13.66 10.17
C SER A 81 15.97 13.05 10.16
N THR A 82 15.21 13.23 9.07
CA THR A 82 13.89 12.60 8.90
C THR A 82 14.02 11.10 8.74
N ARG A 83 14.99 10.62 7.96
CA ARG A 83 15.26 9.19 7.80
C ARG A 83 15.61 8.53 9.14
N ASP A 84 16.48 9.16 9.92
CA ASP A 84 16.89 8.62 11.22
C ASP A 84 15.75 8.67 12.25
N ALA A 85 14.91 9.71 12.21
CA ALA A 85 13.69 9.78 13.01
C ALA A 85 12.71 8.66 12.67
N LEU A 86 12.49 8.36 11.38
CA LEU A 86 11.63 7.24 10.93
C LEU A 86 12.14 5.89 11.45
N ARG A 87 13.45 5.64 11.36
CA ARG A 87 14.07 4.42 11.93
C ARG A 87 13.86 4.30 13.43
N LYS A 88 13.93 5.42 14.16
CA LYS A 88 13.72 5.45 15.59
C LYS A 88 12.25 5.28 15.98
N LEU A 89 11.34 5.94 15.29
CA LEU A 89 9.89 5.89 15.56
C LEU A 89 9.27 4.58 15.11
N ARG A 90 9.82 3.92 14.10
CA ARG A 90 9.40 2.64 13.51
C ARG A 90 8.02 2.64 12.85
N ILE A 91 7.09 3.44 13.31
CA ILE A 91 5.76 3.57 12.71
C ILE A 91 5.52 5.03 12.35
N ALA A 92 5.04 5.25 11.13
CA ALA A 92 4.66 6.56 10.65
C ALA A 92 3.44 6.49 9.71
N ILE A 93 2.78 7.64 9.55
CA ILE A 93 1.77 7.85 8.52
C ILE A 93 2.17 9.06 7.68
N LYS A 94 1.91 8.99 6.37
CA LYS A 94 2.25 10.08 5.46
C LYS A 94 1.16 10.40 4.44
N GLY A 95 1.10 11.65 4.06
CA GLY A 95 0.35 12.13 2.90
C GLY A 95 1.06 11.85 1.57
N PRO A 96 0.48 12.30 0.45
CA PRO A 96 1.04 12.12 -0.89
C PRO A 96 2.25 13.04 -1.13
N PHE A 97 3.12 12.66 -2.08
CA PHE A 97 4.23 13.50 -2.53
C PHE A 97 4.09 13.87 -4.00
N THR A 98 4.63 15.04 -4.34
CA THR A 98 4.84 15.47 -5.71
C THR A 98 6.16 14.89 -6.21
N THR A 99 6.13 14.17 -7.35
CA THR A 99 7.35 13.79 -8.05
C THR A 99 7.58 14.80 -9.15
N PRO A 100 8.65 15.62 -9.10
CA PRO A 100 8.96 16.57 -10.16
C PRO A 100 9.13 15.85 -11.51
N VAL A 101 8.49 16.37 -12.55
CA VAL A 101 8.64 15.85 -13.92
C VAL A 101 9.91 16.44 -14.54
N GLY A 102 10.90 15.60 -14.81
CA GLY A 102 12.15 15.99 -15.50
C GLY A 102 13.35 16.10 -14.55
N GLY A 103 14.56 15.98 -15.11
CA GLY A 103 15.81 16.24 -14.39
C GLY A 103 16.41 15.10 -13.58
N GLY A 104 16.01 13.83 -13.79
CA GLY A 104 16.65 12.67 -13.15
C GLY A 104 16.35 12.52 -11.66
N PHE A 105 15.35 13.22 -11.14
CA PHE A 105 14.95 13.12 -9.74
C PHE A 105 14.17 11.83 -9.50
N ARG A 106 14.67 10.99 -8.59
CA ARG A 106 14.01 9.75 -8.19
C ARG A 106 12.77 10.08 -7.34
N SER A 107 11.65 9.37 -7.57
CA SER A 107 10.44 9.51 -6.75
C SER A 107 10.78 9.39 -5.26
N LEU A 108 10.27 10.33 -4.44
CA LEU A 108 10.45 10.31 -2.99
C LEU A 108 9.89 9.04 -2.36
N ASN A 109 8.77 8.54 -2.88
CA ASN A 109 8.21 7.28 -2.43
C ASN A 109 9.17 6.11 -2.67
N VAL A 110 9.79 6.03 -3.86
CA VAL A 110 10.78 5.00 -4.19
C VAL A 110 12.01 5.13 -3.28
N SER A 111 12.53 6.34 -3.11
CA SER A 111 13.67 6.60 -2.23
C SER A 111 13.39 6.18 -0.78
N LEU A 112 12.22 6.52 -0.25
CA LEU A 112 11.78 6.14 1.09
C LEU A 112 11.73 4.61 1.26
N ARG A 113 11.09 3.92 0.31
CA ARG A 113 10.92 2.46 0.32
C ARG A 113 12.25 1.72 0.27
N GLN A 114 13.17 2.16 -0.59
CA GLN A 114 14.49 1.56 -0.74
C GLN A 114 15.42 1.86 0.44
N THR A 115 15.51 3.10 0.90
CA THR A 115 16.43 3.47 1.99
C THR A 115 16.05 2.91 3.36
N LEU A 116 14.78 2.58 3.54
CA LEU A 116 14.23 2.00 4.78
C LEU A 116 13.89 0.51 4.63
N ASP A 117 14.20 -0.10 3.50
CA ASP A 117 13.90 -1.49 3.16
C ASP A 117 12.43 -1.88 3.44
N LEU A 118 11.51 -1.02 3.01
CA LEU A 118 10.07 -1.27 3.11
C LEU A 118 9.64 -2.17 1.95
N TYR A 119 9.96 -3.44 2.04
CA TYR A 119 9.90 -4.37 0.91
C TYR A 119 8.50 -4.82 0.49
N ALA A 120 7.49 -4.63 1.33
CA ALA A 120 6.12 -4.97 1.03
C ALA A 120 5.22 -3.73 1.00
N CYS A 121 4.65 -3.42 -0.16
CA CYS A 121 3.55 -2.47 -0.28
C CYS A 121 2.23 -3.25 -0.14
N VAL A 122 1.49 -2.97 0.93
CA VAL A 122 0.24 -3.65 1.28
C VAL A 122 -0.93 -2.75 0.97
N ARG A 123 -1.82 -3.19 0.08
CA ARG A 123 -2.98 -2.43 -0.41
C ARG A 123 -4.26 -3.25 -0.31
N PRO A 124 -5.04 -3.13 0.77
CA PRO A 124 -6.37 -3.70 0.84
C PRO A 124 -7.31 -3.02 -0.15
N VAL A 125 -8.09 -3.81 -0.86
CA VAL A 125 -9.13 -3.34 -1.77
C VAL A 125 -10.43 -4.03 -1.39
N ARG A 126 -11.35 -3.28 -0.81
CA ARG A 126 -12.67 -3.77 -0.45
C ARG A 126 -13.76 -2.75 -0.80
N TYR A 127 -14.94 -3.23 -1.11
CA TYR A 127 -16.08 -2.38 -1.35
C TYR A 127 -16.73 -1.90 -0.04
N TYR A 128 -17.13 -0.65 -0.02
CA TYR A 128 -17.97 -0.07 1.04
C TYR A 128 -19.37 0.15 0.48
N PRO A 129 -20.43 -0.40 1.10
CA PRO A 129 -21.80 -0.27 0.61
C PRO A 129 -22.21 1.17 0.35
N GLY A 130 -22.73 1.43 -0.86
CA GLY A 130 -23.15 2.75 -1.27
C GLY A 130 -22.11 3.58 -2.03
N VAL A 131 -20.84 3.16 -2.05
CA VAL A 131 -19.82 3.82 -2.87
C VAL A 131 -20.11 3.58 -4.37
N PRO A 132 -20.01 4.61 -5.23
CA PRO A 132 -20.15 4.43 -6.67
C PRO A 132 -19.08 3.46 -7.23
N SER A 133 -19.52 2.49 -8.02
CA SER A 133 -18.64 1.47 -8.61
C SER A 133 -19.04 1.17 -10.05
N PRO A 134 -18.08 0.93 -10.95
CA PRO A 134 -18.34 0.45 -12.30
C PRO A 134 -18.63 -1.05 -12.36
N MET A 135 -18.46 -1.78 -11.24
CA MET A 135 -18.66 -3.23 -11.15
C MET A 135 -20.14 -3.56 -11.03
N LEU A 136 -20.52 -4.70 -11.62
CA LEU A 136 -21.87 -5.26 -11.46
C LEU A 136 -22.10 -5.78 -10.02
N ARG A 137 -21.06 -6.35 -9.41
CA ARG A 137 -21.08 -6.93 -8.05
C ARG A 137 -19.85 -6.51 -7.28
N PRO A 138 -19.75 -5.19 -6.91
CA PRO A 138 -18.58 -4.68 -6.22
C PRO A 138 -18.39 -5.27 -4.82
N GLU A 139 -19.46 -5.75 -4.18
CA GLU A 139 -19.46 -6.42 -2.87
C GLU A 139 -18.67 -7.73 -2.85
N GLU A 140 -18.39 -8.31 -4.00
CA GLU A 140 -17.52 -9.50 -4.12
C GLU A 140 -16.02 -9.14 -4.11
N VAL A 141 -15.66 -7.86 -4.17
CA VAL A 141 -14.26 -7.43 -4.13
C VAL A 141 -13.81 -7.21 -2.68
N ASP A 142 -13.01 -8.14 -2.17
CA ASP A 142 -12.34 -8.06 -0.88
C ASP A 142 -10.99 -8.77 -0.96
N VAL A 143 -9.97 -8.06 -1.43
CA VAL A 143 -8.62 -8.59 -1.62
C VAL A 143 -7.56 -7.73 -0.95
N VAL A 144 -6.43 -8.33 -0.61
CA VAL A 144 -5.25 -7.61 -0.13
C VAL A 144 -4.08 -7.89 -1.06
N ILE A 145 -3.52 -6.83 -1.64
CA ILE A 145 -2.38 -6.91 -2.53
C ILE A 145 -1.08 -6.71 -1.74
N TYR A 146 -0.19 -7.67 -1.83
CA TYR A 146 1.20 -7.62 -1.40
C TYR A 146 2.07 -7.41 -2.63
N ARG A 147 2.47 -6.16 -2.86
CA ARG A 147 3.33 -5.74 -3.96
C ARG A 147 4.77 -5.69 -3.48
N GLU A 148 5.69 -6.36 -4.19
CA GLU A 148 7.12 -6.16 -3.98
C GLU A 148 7.46 -4.67 -4.20
N ASN A 149 8.40 -4.12 -3.44
CA ASN A 149 8.51 -2.67 -3.34
C ASN A 149 9.94 -2.13 -3.51
N THR A 150 10.93 -3.00 -3.69
CA THR A 150 12.36 -2.62 -3.69
C THR A 150 13.09 -2.97 -4.99
N GLU A 151 12.58 -3.90 -5.75
CA GLU A 151 13.16 -4.42 -6.99
C GLU A 151 12.32 -4.07 -8.24
N ASP A 152 12.43 -4.89 -9.28
CA ASP A 152 11.77 -4.72 -10.55
C ASP A 152 12.33 -3.50 -11.32
N VAL A 153 11.60 -2.97 -12.27
CA VAL A 153 11.97 -1.73 -13.00
C VAL A 153 12.08 -0.51 -12.07
N TYR A 154 11.49 -0.58 -10.89
CA TYR A 154 11.60 0.42 -9.83
C TYR A 154 12.99 0.49 -9.18
N ALA A 155 13.87 -0.49 -9.44
CA ALA A 155 15.29 -0.38 -9.08
C ALA A 155 15.97 0.82 -9.76
N GLY A 156 15.38 1.34 -10.85
CA GLY A 156 15.83 2.54 -11.53
C GLY A 156 17.17 2.35 -12.24
N ILE A 157 17.48 1.13 -12.67
CA ILE A 157 18.64 0.83 -13.49
C ILE A 157 18.26 1.04 -14.95
N GLU A 158 18.40 2.28 -15.41
CA GLU A 158 17.91 2.72 -16.72
C GLU A 158 18.88 3.72 -17.34
N TYR A 159 19.12 3.59 -18.63
CA TYR A 159 20.06 4.39 -19.39
C TYR A 159 19.41 4.98 -20.63
N ALA A 160 19.47 6.29 -20.75
CA ALA A 160 18.88 7.02 -21.86
C ALA A 160 19.55 6.65 -23.20
N ALA A 161 18.74 6.55 -24.23
CA ALA A 161 19.24 6.33 -25.60
C ALA A 161 20.33 7.32 -25.97
N GLY A 162 21.48 6.82 -26.46
CA GLY A 162 22.62 7.63 -26.86
C GLY A 162 23.52 8.14 -25.75
N SER A 163 23.24 7.85 -24.47
CA SER A 163 24.18 8.12 -23.37
C SER A 163 25.42 7.22 -23.46
N GLU A 164 26.49 7.57 -22.76
CA GLU A 164 27.73 6.77 -22.74
C GLU A 164 27.50 5.42 -22.07
N GLU A 165 26.77 5.40 -20.96
CA GLU A 165 26.41 4.21 -20.20
C GLU A 165 25.52 3.28 -21.05
N ASN A 166 24.54 3.85 -21.78
CA ASN A 166 23.69 3.08 -22.68
C ASN A 166 24.50 2.41 -23.77
N ARG A 167 25.46 3.12 -24.40
CA ARG A 167 26.35 2.53 -25.41
C ARG A 167 27.19 1.40 -24.85
N LYS A 168 27.78 1.56 -23.67
CA LYS A 168 28.55 0.50 -22.99
C LYS A 168 27.69 -0.74 -22.74
N LEU A 169 26.48 -0.55 -22.21
CA LEU A 169 25.55 -1.65 -21.95
C LEU A 169 25.08 -2.32 -23.24
N ALA A 170 24.72 -1.53 -24.25
CA ALA A 170 24.30 -2.05 -25.55
C ALA A 170 25.40 -2.88 -26.24
N ASP A 171 26.65 -2.40 -26.21
CA ASP A 171 27.79 -3.11 -26.77
C ASP A 171 28.05 -4.43 -26.04
N PHE A 172 28.01 -4.43 -24.69
CA PHE A 172 28.13 -5.64 -23.88
C PHE A 172 27.05 -6.67 -24.22
N LEU A 173 25.78 -6.24 -24.20
CA LEU A 173 24.64 -7.12 -24.48
C LEU A 173 24.74 -7.74 -25.90
N ARG A 174 25.15 -6.96 -26.89
CA ARG A 174 25.27 -7.45 -28.27
C ARG A 174 26.48 -8.37 -28.47
N ARG A 175 27.67 -7.98 -27.98
CA ARG A 175 28.91 -8.68 -28.24
C ARG A 175 29.10 -9.92 -27.38
N GLU A 176 28.78 -9.81 -26.09
CA GLU A 176 29.03 -10.87 -25.13
C GLU A 176 27.83 -11.81 -24.96
N LEU A 177 26.58 -11.28 -25.07
CA LEU A 177 25.36 -12.04 -24.81
C LEU A 177 24.52 -12.29 -26.06
N GLY A 178 24.93 -11.79 -27.23
CA GLY A 178 24.20 -12.00 -28.50
C GLY A 178 22.80 -11.39 -28.55
N ALA A 179 22.54 -10.36 -27.74
CA ALA A 179 21.23 -9.75 -27.68
C ALA A 179 20.92 -8.92 -28.95
N HIS A 180 19.67 -9.00 -29.43
CA HIS A 180 19.20 -8.27 -30.59
C HIS A 180 18.12 -7.27 -30.21
N PHE A 181 18.35 -6.00 -30.48
CA PHE A 181 17.40 -4.88 -30.30
C PHE A 181 17.76 -3.74 -31.26
N PHE A 182 16.82 -2.85 -31.52
CA PHE A 182 17.02 -1.73 -32.45
C PHE A 182 18.10 -0.77 -31.94
N GLU A 183 18.83 -0.17 -32.90
CA GLU A 183 19.75 0.94 -32.58
C GLU A 183 18.98 2.12 -31.98
N GLY A 184 19.63 2.84 -31.04
CA GLY A 184 19.04 3.99 -30.39
C GLY A 184 17.99 3.62 -29.33
N ALA A 185 17.84 2.35 -28.96
CA ALA A 185 16.97 1.96 -27.86
C ALA A 185 17.50 2.45 -26.51
N GLY A 186 16.63 3.03 -25.68
CA GLY A 186 16.88 3.15 -24.25
C GLY A 186 16.89 1.76 -23.61
N LEU A 187 17.72 1.54 -22.59
CA LEU A 187 17.87 0.23 -21.95
C LEU A 187 17.58 0.33 -20.44
N GLY A 188 16.80 -0.61 -19.94
CA GLY A 188 16.51 -0.78 -18.52
C GLY A 188 16.69 -2.22 -18.07
N ILE A 189 17.04 -2.40 -16.80
CA ILE A 189 17.22 -3.71 -16.18
C ILE A 189 16.11 -3.94 -15.14
N LYS A 190 15.49 -5.12 -15.22
CA LYS A 190 14.44 -5.58 -14.31
C LYS A 190 15.00 -6.69 -13.41
N PRO A 191 15.60 -6.36 -12.25
CA PRO A 191 16.05 -7.36 -11.30
C PRO A 191 14.87 -7.89 -10.50
N ILE A 192 14.80 -9.21 -10.32
CA ILE A 192 13.91 -9.90 -9.37
C ILE A 192 14.75 -10.98 -8.71
N SER A 193 14.92 -10.92 -7.39
CA SER A 193 15.73 -11.86 -6.62
C SER A 193 14.89 -12.89 -5.88
N GLU A 194 15.53 -14.02 -5.56
CA GLU A 194 14.94 -15.03 -4.69
C GLU A 194 14.63 -14.45 -3.31
N TYR A 195 15.57 -13.68 -2.75
CA TYR A 195 15.44 -13.05 -1.44
C TYR A 195 14.23 -12.11 -1.39
N GLY A 196 14.13 -11.15 -2.32
CA GLY A 196 13.02 -10.20 -2.40
C GLY A 196 11.68 -10.88 -2.61
N SER A 197 11.64 -11.88 -3.50
CA SER A 197 10.43 -12.66 -3.80
C SER A 197 9.94 -13.47 -2.60
N LYS A 198 10.85 -14.23 -1.97
CA LYS A 198 10.49 -15.13 -0.85
C LYS A 198 10.01 -14.34 0.37
N ARG A 199 10.66 -13.23 0.74
CA ARG A 199 10.23 -12.42 1.89
C ARG A 199 8.83 -11.79 1.69
N LEU A 200 8.52 -11.36 0.47
CA LEU A 200 7.19 -10.84 0.15
C LEU A 200 6.11 -11.93 0.24
N VAL A 201 6.35 -13.09 -0.39
CA VAL A 201 5.39 -14.21 -0.38
C VAL A 201 5.19 -14.75 1.03
N ARG A 202 6.24 -14.81 1.85
CA ARG A 202 6.14 -15.17 3.27
C ARG A 202 5.18 -14.26 4.01
N MET A 203 5.33 -12.94 3.87
CA MET A 203 4.43 -11.96 4.49
C MET A 203 2.98 -12.11 4.00
N ALA A 204 2.76 -12.40 2.71
CA ALA A 204 1.43 -12.63 2.16
C ALA A 204 0.77 -13.90 2.72
N ILE A 205 1.53 -14.99 2.88
CA ILE A 205 1.05 -16.24 3.50
C ILE A 205 0.73 -16.03 4.98
N GLU A 206 1.60 -15.36 5.73
CA GLU A 206 1.40 -15.05 7.15
C GLU A 206 0.15 -14.19 7.36
N HIS A 207 -0.08 -13.22 6.47
CA HIS A 207 -1.33 -12.46 6.47
C HIS A 207 -2.54 -13.36 6.24
N ALA A 208 -2.48 -14.25 5.25
CA ALA A 208 -3.57 -15.16 4.97
C ALA A 208 -3.88 -16.09 6.17
N ILE A 209 -2.86 -16.58 6.87
CA ILE A 209 -3.01 -17.39 8.08
C ILE A 209 -3.67 -16.58 9.19
N THR A 210 -3.12 -15.40 9.50
CA THR A 210 -3.56 -14.56 10.62
C THR A 210 -4.99 -14.07 10.44
N HIS A 211 -5.37 -13.70 9.21
CA HIS A 211 -6.69 -13.16 8.87
C HIS A 211 -7.65 -14.22 8.32
N LYS A 212 -7.29 -15.51 8.40
CA LYS A 212 -8.13 -16.64 7.95
C LYS A 212 -8.61 -16.49 6.50
N ARG A 213 -7.73 -15.99 5.63
CA ARG A 213 -7.97 -15.89 4.20
C ARG A 213 -7.85 -17.27 3.54
N LYS A 214 -8.57 -17.51 2.44
CA LYS A 214 -8.69 -18.82 1.81
C LYS A 214 -7.60 -19.11 0.78
N SER A 215 -6.99 -18.06 0.20
CA SER A 215 -6.01 -18.23 -0.87
C SER A 215 -4.95 -17.14 -0.91
N VAL A 216 -3.77 -17.51 -1.44
CA VAL A 216 -2.73 -16.58 -1.89
C VAL A 216 -2.48 -16.83 -3.38
N THR A 217 -2.64 -15.79 -4.20
CA THR A 217 -2.46 -15.84 -5.65
C THR A 217 -1.14 -15.15 -6.04
N LEU A 218 -0.22 -15.90 -6.62
CA LEU A 218 1.03 -15.38 -7.19
C LEU A 218 0.74 -14.79 -8.57
N VAL A 219 0.80 -13.48 -8.73
CA VAL A 219 0.54 -12.82 -10.02
C VAL A 219 1.84 -12.46 -10.70
N HIS A 220 2.01 -12.87 -11.96
CA HIS A 220 3.26 -12.74 -12.69
C HIS A 220 3.06 -12.76 -14.22
N LYS A 221 4.08 -12.39 -14.98
CA LYS A 221 4.17 -12.55 -16.44
C LYS A 221 5.26 -13.55 -16.84
N GLY A 222 5.39 -14.63 -16.09
CA GLY A 222 6.46 -15.62 -16.21
C GLY A 222 6.45 -16.45 -17.49
N ASN A 223 5.36 -16.45 -18.28
CA ASN A 223 5.33 -17.05 -19.61
C ASN A 223 6.21 -16.27 -20.62
N ILE A 224 6.48 -14.99 -20.39
CA ILE A 224 7.35 -14.12 -21.16
C ILE A 224 8.69 -13.92 -20.45
N MET A 225 8.65 -13.47 -19.19
CA MET A 225 9.84 -13.17 -18.38
C MET A 225 10.19 -14.35 -17.47
N LYS A 226 10.74 -15.41 -18.08
CA LYS A 226 10.92 -16.73 -17.43
C LYS A 226 11.86 -16.71 -16.23
N TYR A 227 12.92 -15.91 -16.28
CA TYR A 227 13.99 -15.89 -15.28
C TYR A 227 13.84 -14.78 -14.24
N THR A 228 12.86 -13.94 -14.36
CA THR A 228 12.48 -12.91 -13.41
C THR A 228 11.10 -13.24 -12.82
N GLU A 229 10.02 -12.89 -13.48
CA GLU A 229 8.67 -13.14 -12.96
C GLU A 229 8.29 -14.62 -12.92
N GLY A 230 8.81 -15.45 -13.83
CA GLY A 230 8.66 -16.90 -13.75
C GLY A 230 9.40 -17.50 -12.56
N ALA A 231 10.56 -16.96 -12.23
CA ALA A 231 11.31 -17.33 -11.03
C ALA A 231 10.58 -16.90 -9.74
N PHE A 232 10.01 -15.67 -9.71
CA PHE A 232 9.13 -15.22 -8.61
C PHE A 232 8.03 -16.25 -8.31
N ARG A 233 7.32 -16.72 -9.35
CA ARG A 233 6.32 -17.77 -9.20
C ARG A 233 6.90 -19.04 -8.56
N THR A 234 8.02 -19.52 -9.06
CA THR A 234 8.69 -20.74 -8.55
C THR A 234 9.05 -20.58 -7.08
N TRP A 235 9.73 -19.49 -6.73
CA TRP A 235 10.12 -19.19 -5.35
C TRP A 235 8.93 -19.01 -4.41
N GLY A 236 7.80 -18.48 -4.93
CA GLY A 236 6.57 -18.39 -4.15
C GLY A 236 5.98 -19.74 -3.78
N TYR A 237 5.99 -20.71 -4.70
CA TYR A 237 5.57 -22.07 -4.40
C TYR A 237 6.57 -22.80 -3.48
N GLU A 238 7.86 -22.52 -3.58
CA GLU A 238 8.87 -23.04 -2.65
C GLU A 238 8.61 -22.59 -1.21
N VAL A 239 8.35 -21.29 -0.98
CA VAL A 239 7.98 -20.80 0.36
C VAL A 239 6.78 -21.54 0.92
N ALA A 240 5.72 -21.70 0.14
CA ALA A 240 4.53 -22.40 0.60
C ALA A 240 4.80 -23.86 0.96
N ARG A 241 5.55 -24.58 0.10
CA ARG A 241 5.87 -25.99 0.28
C ARG A 241 6.84 -26.24 1.44
N ASP A 242 7.89 -25.41 1.56
CA ASP A 242 9.01 -25.69 2.43
C ASP A 242 8.85 -25.06 3.84
N GLU A 243 8.18 -23.89 3.92
CA GLU A 243 8.03 -23.17 5.17
C GLU A 243 6.63 -23.32 5.79
N TYR A 244 5.57 -23.53 4.97
CA TYR A 244 4.19 -23.61 5.43
C TYR A 244 3.45 -24.89 4.98
N PRO A 245 4.07 -26.09 4.99
CA PRO A 245 3.44 -27.32 4.46
C PRO A 245 2.18 -27.72 5.25
N ALA A 246 2.10 -27.36 6.52
CA ALA A 246 0.94 -27.67 7.35
C ALA A 246 -0.26 -26.76 7.05
N GLN A 247 -0.04 -25.51 6.62
CA GLN A 247 -1.08 -24.49 6.43
C GLN A 247 -1.51 -24.33 4.97
N THR A 248 -0.66 -24.72 4.00
CA THR A 248 -0.90 -24.45 2.58
C THR A 248 -1.11 -25.72 1.76
N ILE A 249 -1.72 -25.56 0.60
CA ILE A 249 -1.86 -26.58 -0.43
C ILE A 249 -1.87 -25.89 -1.81
N SER A 250 -1.23 -26.48 -2.81
CA SER A 250 -1.31 -25.91 -4.16
C SER A 250 -2.67 -26.17 -4.83
N GLU A 251 -3.12 -25.25 -5.69
CA GLU A 251 -4.33 -25.42 -6.50
C GLU A 251 -4.28 -26.75 -7.30
N LYS A 252 -3.12 -27.09 -7.85
CA LYS A 252 -2.89 -28.35 -8.55
C LYS A 252 -3.15 -29.58 -7.66
N GLU A 253 -2.69 -29.56 -6.43
CA GLU A 253 -2.93 -30.68 -5.50
C GLU A 253 -4.38 -30.78 -5.08
N VAL A 254 -5.09 -29.66 -4.93
CA VAL A 254 -6.53 -29.64 -4.67
C VAL A 254 -7.27 -30.38 -5.81
N ASP A 255 -6.93 -30.08 -7.06
CA ASP A 255 -7.57 -30.70 -8.22
C ASP A 255 -7.20 -32.19 -8.36
N GLU A 256 -5.92 -32.53 -8.29
CA GLU A 256 -5.43 -33.89 -8.56
C GLU A 256 -5.67 -34.88 -7.42
N LYS A 257 -5.60 -34.44 -6.16
CA LYS A 257 -5.65 -35.31 -4.99
C LYS A 257 -6.97 -35.23 -4.20
N HIS A 258 -7.68 -34.09 -4.33
CA HIS A 258 -8.87 -33.81 -3.52
C HIS A 258 -10.14 -33.53 -4.35
N GLY A 259 -10.09 -33.76 -5.68
CA GLY A 259 -11.25 -33.62 -6.56
C GLY A 259 -11.84 -32.20 -6.58
N GLY A 260 -11.00 -31.17 -6.41
CA GLY A 260 -11.42 -29.78 -6.36
C GLY A 260 -11.92 -29.29 -4.99
N VAL A 261 -11.90 -30.14 -3.97
CA VAL A 261 -12.33 -29.76 -2.60
C VAL A 261 -11.13 -29.41 -1.75
N VAL A 262 -11.10 -28.19 -1.25
CA VAL A 262 -9.99 -27.72 -0.38
C VAL A 262 -10.11 -28.39 0.99
N PRO A 263 -9.07 -29.08 1.49
CA PRO A 263 -9.08 -29.64 2.83
C PRO A 263 -9.20 -28.54 3.92
N ASP A 264 -9.90 -28.88 5.00
CA ASP A 264 -10.13 -27.93 6.10
C ASP A 264 -8.83 -27.35 6.65
N GLY A 265 -8.82 -26.05 6.89
CA GLY A 265 -7.69 -25.31 7.46
C GLY A 265 -6.54 -25.04 6.47
N LYS A 266 -6.68 -25.41 5.21
CA LYS A 266 -5.67 -25.14 4.17
C LYS A 266 -5.93 -23.84 3.42
N ILE A 267 -4.86 -23.11 3.15
CA ILE A 267 -4.82 -21.94 2.29
C ILE A 267 -4.35 -22.40 0.90
N VAL A 268 -5.12 -22.09 -0.13
CA VAL A 268 -4.78 -22.47 -1.50
C VAL A 268 -3.73 -21.51 -2.07
N ILE A 269 -2.60 -22.05 -2.49
CA ILE A 269 -1.59 -21.32 -3.25
C ILE A 269 -1.82 -21.58 -4.73
N LYS A 270 -2.06 -20.51 -5.47
CA LYS A 270 -2.32 -20.55 -6.91
C LYS A 270 -1.56 -19.45 -7.64
N ASP A 271 -1.48 -19.53 -8.96
CA ASP A 271 -0.85 -18.47 -9.75
C ASP A 271 -1.74 -18.03 -10.91
N ARG A 272 -1.55 -16.79 -11.33
CA ARG A 272 -2.23 -16.20 -12.50
C ARG A 272 -1.25 -15.34 -13.28
N ILE A 273 -1.33 -15.44 -14.61
CA ILE A 273 -0.66 -14.49 -15.50
C ILE A 273 -1.34 -13.13 -15.33
N ALA A 274 -0.54 -12.03 -15.28
CA ALA A 274 -1.00 -10.70 -14.92
C ALA A 274 -2.22 -10.23 -15.74
N ASP A 275 -2.18 -10.39 -17.07
CA ASP A 275 -3.32 -10.02 -17.95
C ASP A 275 -4.58 -10.85 -17.65
N ALA A 276 -4.44 -12.13 -17.31
CA ALA A 276 -5.57 -12.94 -16.85
C ALA A 276 -6.10 -12.44 -15.51
N MET A 277 -5.22 -12.03 -14.58
CA MET A 277 -5.64 -11.50 -13.28
C MET A 277 -6.49 -10.23 -13.40
N PHE A 278 -6.15 -9.31 -14.32
CA PHE A 278 -6.98 -8.13 -14.59
C PHE A 278 -8.40 -8.51 -15.03
N GLN A 279 -8.54 -9.54 -15.87
CA GLN A 279 -9.86 -10.04 -16.28
C GLN A 279 -10.59 -10.73 -15.12
N GLN A 280 -9.90 -11.59 -14.38
CA GLN A 280 -10.49 -12.38 -13.30
C GLN A 280 -11.07 -11.49 -12.21
N MET A 281 -10.39 -10.41 -11.85
CA MET A 281 -10.86 -9.46 -10.85
C MET A 281 -12.12 -8.69 -11.26
N LEU A 282 -12.37 -8.56 -12.58
CA LEU A 282 -13.63 -8.02 -13.09
C LEU A 282 -14.76 -9.03 -13.12
N LEU A 283 -14.44 -10.31 -13.46
CA LEU A 283 -15.42 -11.34 -13.76
C LEU A 283 -15.77 -12.20 -12.55
N ARG A 284 -14.80 -12.50 -11.69
CA ARG A 284 -14.91 -13.46 -10.58
C ARG A 284 -14.05 -13.03 -9.37
N PRO A 285 -14.24 -11.82 -8.84
CA PRO A 285 -13.40 -11.32 -7.74
C PRO A 285 -13.48 -12.16 -6.48
N ALA A 286 -14.62 -12.80 -6.19
CA ALA A 286 -14.83 -13.66 -5.03
C ALA A 286 -13.91 -14.90 -4.96
N GLU A 287 -13.22 -15.25 -6.06
CA GLU A 287 -12.26 -16.36 -6.08
C GLU A 287 -10.89 -15.98 -5.50
N TYR A 288 -10.64 -14.70 -5.18
CA TYR A 288 -9.34 -14.17 -4.80
C TYR A 288 -9.39 -13.48 -3.44
N ASP A 289 -8.37 -13.72 -2.61
CA ASP A 289 -8.26 -13.13 -1.26
C ASP A 289 -6.98 -12.31 -1.11
N VAL A 290 -5.81 -12.98 -1.13
CA VAL A 290 -4.51 -12.35 -1.02
C VAL A 290 -3.77 -12.50 -2.35
N ILE A 291 -3.16 -11.42 -2.81
CA ILE A 291 -2.39 -11.37 -4.05
C ILE A 291 -0.95 -11.00 -3.71
N ALA A 292 0.02 -11.82 -4.12
CA ALA A 292 1.43 -11.49 -4.05
C ALA A 292 1.99 -11.31 -5.47
N THR A 293 2.72 -10.21 -5.72
CA THR A 293 3.12 -9.86 -7.09
C THR A 293 4.38 -9.00 -7.13
N PRO A 294 5.20 -9.08 -8.21
CA PRO A 294 6.28 -8.14 -8.46
C PRO A 294 5.81 -6.69 -8.50
N ASN A 295 6.75 -5.77 -8.40
CA ASN A 295 6.51 -4.35 -8.17
C ASN A 295 5.62 -3.70 -9.24
N LEU A 296 5.99 -3.79 -10.52
CA LEU A 296 5.24 -3.15 -11.61
C LEU A 296 3.82 -3.70 -11.75
N ASN A 297 3.66 -5.02 -11.72
CA ASN A 297 2.33 -5.64 -11.80
C ASN A 297 1.45 -5.20 -10.63
N GLY A 298 2.02 -5.11 -9.42
CA GLY A 298 1.32 -4.66 -8.23
C GLY A 298 0.90 -3.19 -8.29
N ASP A 299 1.71 -2.34 -8.93
CA ASP A 299 1.37 -0.94 -9.16
C ASP A 299 0.11 -0.81 -10.02
N TYR A 300 0.13 -1.42 -11.20
CA TYR A 300 -1.00 -1.38 -12.12
C TYR A 300 -2.25 -2.03 -11.53
N LEU A 301 -2.09 -3.22 -10.94
CA LEU A 301 -3.21 -4.01 -10.44
C LEU A 301 -3.92 -3.30 -9.27
N SER A 302 -3.17 -2.72 -8.33
CA SER A 302 -3.78 -2.07 -7.17
C SER A 302 -4.65 -0.86 -7.54
N ASP A 303 -4.22 -0.05 -8.52
CA ASP A 303 -4.98 1.11 -8.97
C ASP A 303 -6.21 0.68 -9.80
N ALA A 304 -6.06 -0.36 -10.64
CA ALA A 304 -7.18 -0.95 -11.37
C ALA A 304 -8.25 -1.53 -10.43
N LEU A 305 -7.84 -2.20 -9.35
CA LEU A 305 -8.77 -2.75 -8.37
C LEU A 305 -9.39 -1.65 -7.50
N ALA A 306 -8.63 -0.63 -7.13
CA ALA A 306 -9.18 0.54 -6.42
C ALA A 306 -10.31 1.19 -7.22
N ALA A 307 -10.16 1.31 -8.55
CA ALA A 307 -11.21 1.86 -9.41
C ALA A 307 -12.49 1.02 -9.38
N GLN A 308 -12.39 -0.29 -9.17
CA GLN A 308 -13.56 -1.19 -9.08
C GLN A 308 -14.41 -0.95 -7.83
N VAL A 309 -13.84 -0.43 -6.78
CA VAL A 309 -14.52 -0.22 -5.49
C VAL A 309 -14.75 1.25 -5.12
N GLY A 310 -14.54 2.18 -6.06
CA GLY A 310 -14.84 3.61 -5.87
C GLY A 310 -13.66 4.55 -6.14
N GLY A 311 -12.49 4.03 -6.47
CA GLY A 311 -11.32 4.80 -6.87
C GLY A 311 -10.26 4.97 -5.78
N ILE A 312 -9.12 5.52 -6.19
CA ILE A 312 -7.94 5.70 -5.33
C ILE A 312 -8.16 6.65 -4.15
N GLY A 313 -9.21 7.48 -4.19
CA GLY A 313 -9.57 8.40 -3.10
C GLY A 313 -10.00 7.70 -1.79
N ILE A 314 -10.31 6.40 -1.85
CA ILE A 314 -10.65 5.57 -0.69
C ILE A 314 -9.73 4.35 -0.54
N ALA A 315 -8.68 4.26 -1.35
CA ALA A 315 -7.74 3.14 -1.29
C ALA A 315 -6.67 3.40 -0.23
N PRO A 316 -6.59 2.59 0.84
CA PRO A 316 -5.52 2.72 1.83
C PRO A 316 -4.27 1.98 1.39
N GLY A 317 -3.13 2.30 2.01
CA GLY A 317 -1.88 1.63 1.76
C GLY A 317 -0.91 1.67 2.93
N ALA A 318 -0.01 0.70 2.94
CA ALA A 318 1.13 0.65 3.85
C ALA A 318 2.37 0.16 3.12
N ASN A 319 3.53 0.62 3.55
CA ASN A 319 4.83 0.09 3.15
C ASN A 319 5.49 -0.50 4.39
N ILE A 320 5.75 -1.80 4.36
CA ILE A 320 6.18 -2.57 5.52
C ILE A 320 7.53 -3.21 5.26
N GLY A 321 8.42 -3.06 6.21
CA GLY A 321 9.71 -3.73 6.30
C GLY A 321 9.86 -4.45 7.64
N GLU A 322 11.04 -5.01 7.89
CA GLU A 322 11.31 -5.63 9.19
C GLU A 322 11.40 -4.57 10.29
N GLY A 323 10.44 -4.59 11.22
CA GLY A 323 10.38 -3.67 12.35
C GLY A 323 10.19 -2.19 11.98
N LEU A 324 9.61 -1.92 10.78
CA LEU A 324 9.29 -0.58 10.33
C LEU A 324 8.06 -0.61 9.41
N ALA A 325 7.10 0.31 9.63
CA ALA A 325 5.89 0.41 8.81
C ALA A 325 5.53 1.89 8.57
N ILE A 326 5.26 2.24 7.32
CA ILE A 326 4.79 3.58 6.93
C ILE A 326 3.47 3.43 6.19
N PHE A 327 2.41 3.97 6.78
CA PHE A 327 1.07 4.00 6.20
C PHE A 327 0.93 5.22 5.28
N GLU A 328 0.20 5.10 4.18
CA GLU A 328 0.13 6.20 3.20
C GLU A 328 -1.17 6.22 2.41
N ALA A 329 -1.61 7.44 2.02
CA ALA A 329 -2.56 7.60 0.94
C ALA A 329 -1.95 7.08 -0.37
N THR A 330 -2.74 6.35 -1.17
CA THR A 330 -2.25 5.74 -2.42
C THR A 330 -2.29 6.68 -3.63
N HIS A 331 -3.05 7.78 -3.54
CA HIS A 331 -3.14 8.80 -4.59
C HIS A 331 -1.98 9.81 -4.55
N GLY A 332 -1.80 10.58 -5.61
CA GLY A 332 -0.81 11.66 -5.71
C GLY A 332 -1.23 12.95 -4.98
N SER A 333 -0.35 13.95 -5.01
CA SER A 333 -0.51 15.23 -4.31
C SER A 333 -1.56 16.19 -4.88
N ALA A 334 -2.07 15.95 -6.09
CA ALA A 334 -3.11 16.73 -6.77
C ALA A 334 -3.01 18.26 -6.57
N PRO A 335 -1.90 18.91 -6.93
CA PRO A 335 -1.58 20.28 -6.54
C PRO A 335 -2.63 21.32 -7.01
N LYS A 336 -3.39 21.01 -8.06
CA LYS A 336 -4.49 21.87 -8.55
C LYS A 336 -5.63 22.02 -7.54
N HIS A 337 -5.74 21.12 -6.58
CA HIS A 337 -6.81 21.10 -5.57
C HIS A 337 -6.31 21.51 -4.18
N ALA A 338 -5.01 21.76 -4.02
CA ALA A 338 -4.41 22.13 -2.75
C ALA A 338 -5.07 23.38 -2.14
N GLY A 339 -5.38 23.34 -0.84
CA GLY A 339 -5.96 24.45 -0.09
C GLY A 339 -7.43 24.75 -0.39
N GLN A 340 -8.12 23.93 -1.21
CA GLN A 340 -9.52 24.15 -1.55
C GLN A 340 -10.52 23.50 -0.60
N ASN A 341 -10.04 22.71 0.34
CA ASN A 341 -10.87 22.00 1.33
C ASN A 341 -12.03 21.18 0.69
N ARG A 342 -11.77 20.50 -0.44
CA ARG A 342 -12.81 19.77 -1.17
C ARG A 342 -12.49 18.32 -1.50
N VAL A 343 -11.23 17.91 -1.34
CA VAL A 343 -10.79 16.56 -1.69
C VAL A 343 -11.22 15.53 -0.67
N ASN A 344 -11.36 14.28 -1.12
CA ASN A 344 -11.72 13.15 -0.28
C ASN A 344 -10.53 12.74 0.61
N PRO A 345 -10.65 12.80 1.95
CA PRO A 345 -9.56 12.42 2.85
C PRO A 345 -9.52 10.91 3.13
N SER A 346 -10.40 10.11 2.53
CA SER A 346 -10.65 8.73 2.96
C SER A 346 -9.47 7.80 2.73
N SER A 347 -8.64 8.02 1.69
CA SER A 347 -7.46 7.18 1.48
C SER A 347 -6.50 7.26 2.66
N VAL A 348 -6.10 8.46 3.10
CA VAL A 348 -5.23 8.61 4.28
C VAL A 348 -5.96 8.23 5.58
N LEU A 349 -7.25 8.52 5.69
CA LEU A 349 -8.07 8.12 6.85
C LEU A 349 -8.06 6.60 7.03
N LEU A 350 -8.32 5.84 5.97
CA LEU A 350 -8.35 4.38 6.00
C LEU A 350 -6.93 3.78 6.12
N SER A 351 -5.89 4.48 5.64
CA SER A 351 -4.51 4.09 5.92
C SER A 351 -4.18 4.20 7.42
N GLY A 352 -4.73 5.21 8.11
CA GLY A 352 -4.66 5.29 9.56
C GLY A 352 -5.48 4.20 10.27
N VAL A 353 -6.60 3.75 9.69
CA VAL A 353 -7.32 2.56 10.19
C VAL A 353 -6.41 1.33 10.11
N MET A 354 -5.74 1.10 8.98
CA MET A 354 -4.74 0.02 8.86
C MET A 354 -3.62 0.16 9.91
N MET A 355 -3.16 1.38 10.19
CA MET A 355 -2.17 1.63 11.23
C MET A 355 -2.68 1.25 12.61
N LEU A 356 -3.92 1.61 12.95
CA LEU A 356 -4.55 1.27 14.24
C LEU A 356 -4.71 -0.24 14.39
N GLU A 357 -5.15 -0.95 13.35
CA GLU A 357 -5.20 -2.41 13.31
C GLU A 357 -3.80 -3.02 13.50
N TYR A 358 -2.79 -2.48 12.81
CA TYR A 358 -1.41 -2.95 12.88
C TYR A 358 -0.80 -2.84 14.29
N ILE A 359 -1.11 -1.78 15.02
CA ILE A 359 -0.67 -1.59 16.41
C ILE A 359 -1.59 -2.25 17.46
N GLY A 360 -2.60 -3.02 17.03
CA GLY A 360 -3.52 -3.74 17.90
C GLY A 360 -4.58 -2.86 18.58
N TRP A 361 -4.94 -1.72 17.97
CA TRP A 361 -6.01 -0.84 18.47
C TRP A 361 -7.30 -1.03 17.68
N GLN A 362 -7.79 -2.27 17.69
CA GLN A 362 -8.89 -2.74 16.86
C GLN A 362 -10.20 -1.99 17.10
N GLU A 363 -10.52 -1.65 18.36
CA GLU A 363 -11.77 -0.98 18.72
C GLU A 363 -11.85 0.43 18.08
N ALA A 364 -10.71 1.15 18.02
CA ALA A 364 -10.64 2.45 17.36
C ALA A 364 -10.74 2.32 15.85
N ALA A 365 -10.14 1.29 15.25
CA ALA A 365 -10.26 0.99 13.83
C ALA A 365 -11.72 0.65 13.46
N ASP A 366 -12.37 -0.19 14.24
CA ASP A 366 -13.75 -0.64 14.00
C ASP A 366 -14.76 0.50 14.09
N ILE A 367 -14.61 1.41 15.05
CA ILE A 367 -15.53 2.55 15.19
C ILE A 367 -15.42 3.50 13.99
N ILE A 368 -14.20 3.71 13.47
CA ILE A 368 -13.99 4.51 12.25
C ILE A 368 -14.62 3.83 11.04
N ASN A 369 -14.41 2.52 10.85
CA ASN A 369 -15.01 1.77 9.75
C ASN A 369 -16.54 1.81 9.77
N ARG A 370 -17.17 1.70 10.95
CA ARG A 370 -18.63 1.85 11.11
C ARG A 370 -19.09 3.27 10.78
N ALA A 371 -18.39 4.28 11.30
CA ALA A 371 -18.71 5.67 11.00
C ALA A 371 -18.58 5.99 9.52
N PHE A 372 -17.53 5.50 8.86
CA PHE A 372 -17.32 5.66 7.42
C PHE A 372 -18.46 5.05 6.62
N THR A 373 -18.84 3.82 6.91
CA THR A 373 -19.96 3.14 6.26
C THR A 373 -21.27 3.91 6.46
N ALA A 374 -21.54 4.43 7.65
CA ALA A 374 -22.74 5.19 7.96
C ALA A 374 -22.78 6.53 7.20
N VAL A 375 -21.67 7.27 7.13
CA VAL A 375 -21.60 8.54 6.41
C VAL A 375 -21.80 8.35 4.89
N ILE A 376 -21.24 7.27 4.32
CA ILE A 376 -21.49 6.91 2.91
C ILE A 376 -22.97 6.55 2.69
N ALA A 377 -23.58 5.79 3.60
CA ALA A 377 -25.01 5.43 3.52
C ALA A 377 -25.92 6.65 3.61
N ASP A 378 -25.56 7.66 4.41
CA ASP A 378 -26.25 8.96 4.50
C ASP A 378 -26.02 9.82 3.26
N LYS A 379 -25.17 9.39 2.32
CA LYS A 379 -24.77 10.14 1.12
C LYS A 379 -24.16 11.52 1.42
N THR A 380 -23.53 11.69 2.57
CA THR A 380 -22.80 12.88 2.96
C THR A 380 -21.35 12.69 2.53
N VAL A 381 -21.00 13.17 1.33
CA VAL A 381 -19.75 12.77 0.66
C VAL A 381 -19.06 13.95 -0.02
N THR A 382 -17.77 13.79 -0.31
CA THR A 382 -17.00 14.80 -1.05
C THR A 382 -17.36 14.78 -2.55
N TYR A 383 -16.90 15.80 -3.29
CA TYR A 383 -17.28 16.08 -4.68
C TYR A 383 -17.10 14.89 -5.63
N ASP A 384 -16.09 14.08 -5.39
CA ASP A 384 -15.72 12.91 -6.23
C ASP A 384 -16.82 11.85 -6.23
N PHE A 385 -17.45 11.60 -5.10
CA PHE A 385 -18.62 10.73 -4.99
C PHE A 385 -19.94 11.45 -5.26
N ALA A 386 -20.09 12.69 -4.79
CA ALA A 386 -21.33 13.43 -4.95
C ALA A 386 -21.78 13.53 -6.41
N ARG A 387 -20.85 13.76 -7.34
CA ARG A 387 -21.11 13.81 -8.78
C ARG A 387 -21.60 12.48 -9.39
N LEU A 388 -21.43 11.36 -8.69
CA LEU A 388 -21.77 10.01 -9.14
C LEU A 388 -22.96 9.42 -8.37
N MET A 389 -23.42 10.09 -7.30
CA MET A 389 -24.48 9.59 -6.40
C MET A 389 -25.72 10.48 -6.47
N THR A 390 -26.83 9.95 -6.95
CA THR A 390 -28.12 10.68 -6.94
C THR A 390 -28.57 10.98 -5.51
N GLY A 391 -28.87 12.25 -5.24
CA GLY A 391 -29.34 12.73 -3.94
C GLY A 391 -28.24 12.82 -2.87
N ALA A 392 -26.97 12.89 -3.29
CA ALA A 392 -25.87 13.12 -2.36
C ALA A 392 -25.81 14.59 -1.89
N THR A 393 -25.39 14.77 -0.64
CA THR A 393 -24.99 16.05 -0.09
C THR A 393 -23.48 16.18 -0.24
N GLU A 394 -23.06 17.09 -1.14
CA GLU A 394 -21.63 17.39 -1.29
C GLU A 394 -21.13 18.19 -0.08
N VAL A 395 -20.03 17.73 0.51
CA VAL A 395 -19.39 18.37 1.66
C VAL A 395 -17.91 18.63 1.41
N THR A 396 -17.32 19.55 2.16
CA THR A 396 -15.88 19.82 2.12
C THR A 396 -15.09 18.71 2.82
N THR A 397 -13.75 18.70 2.63
CA THR A 397 -12.84 17.77 3.32
C THR A 397 -13.02 17.82 4.84
N SER A 398 -13.05 19.03 5.42
CA SER A 398 -13.24 19.22 6.85
C SER A 398 -14.64 18.83 7.34
N ALA A 399 -15.70 19.15 6.58
CA ALA A 399 -17.05 18.78 6.93
C ALA A 399 -17.32 17.27 6.82
N PHE A 400 -16.61 16.58 5.91
CA PHE A 400 -16.62 15.12 5.85
C PHE A 400 -16.04 14.50 7.13
N ALA A 401 -14.92 15.04 7.63
CA ALA A 401 -14.36 14.64 8.92
C ALA A 401 -15.34 14.94 10.08
N ASP A 402 -16.03 16.08 10.08
CA ASP A 402 -17.04 16.43 11.09
C ASP A 402 -18.19 15.41 11.09
N ALA A 403 -18.66 15.00 9.90
CA ALA A 403 -19.71 13.98 9.77
C ALA A 403 -19.27 12.62 10.34
N LEU A 404 -18.03 12.21 10.09
CA LEU A 404 -17.45 11.00 10.68
C LEU A 404 -17.37 11.09 12.21
N ILE A 405 -16.87 12.21 12.75
CA ILE A 405 -16.77 12.46 14.18
C ILE A 405 -18.16 12.42 14.84
N ALA A 406 -19.17 13.00 14.19
CA ALA A 406 -20.56 12.93 14.68
C ALA A 406 -21.06 11.48 14.79
N LYS A 407 -20.75 10.61 13.81
CA LYS A 407 -21.09 9.17 13.85
C LYS A 407 -20.30 8.38 14.91
N ILE A 408 -19.08 8.80 15.23
CA ILE A 408 -18.27 8.16 16.29
C ILE A 408 -18.83 8.50 17.66
N ASN A 409 -19.35 9.70 17.87
CA ASN A 409 -19.85 10.19 19.14
C ASN A 409 -21.30 9.76 19.46
N GLY A 410 -22.11 9.53 18.42
CA GLY A 410 -23.52 9.09 18.54
C GLY A 410 -23.64 7.58 18.59
#